data_45c00fac913d01cad301444d72f9ceb1
#
_entry.id   45c00fac913d01cad301444d72f9ceb1
#
_cell.length_a   1.000
_cell.length_b   1.000
_cell.length_c   1.000
_cell.angle_alpha   90.00
_cell.angle_beta   90.00
_cell.angle_gamma   90.00
#
_symmetry.space_group_name_H-M   'P 1'
#
loop_
_entity.id
_entity.type
_entity.pdbx_description
1 polymer ?
#
loop_
_entity_poly.entity_id
_entity_poly.type
_entity_poly.pdbx_seq_one_letter_code
_entity_poly.pdbx_strand_id
1 'polypeptide(L)'
;MLVVFSIAVVLIVSLMARLFYLMVFDAEHYQKLAKDLHERERKIKAARGEILDRNGVVLAANKTVCTISVIHSQVTEPEKVARILAEELEMDESKIAEKIQKVTSMEKIRTNVEKETGDRIRDYDLDGVKVDEDFKRYYPYRDLASRVLGFTGGDNQGIIGLEVKYEEYLKGINGTILTVTDARGIELEGVAEDRIEPVAGGNLRISMDYNIQSFCQQAAEKVLEEKQADSVSVLLMNPQNGEILAMVNVPEFNLNTPYELNTEVAEEPLSDVELQERLNRMWRNECINDTYEPGSTFKIITSSACLEEGVVSLSDTFSCPGYRVVEDRRIRCHKVGGHGQETFIQGIQNSCNPVFIDIGLRLGADRFYEYFKQFGLLGLTNVDLPGEAGTI
;
A
#
# COMPACT_ATOMS: atom_id res chain seq x y z
N MET A 1 -8.46 -81.62 -9.09
CA MET A 1 -8.89 -80.65 -10.10
C MET A 1 -10.07 -79.79 -9.64
N LEU A 2 -11.17 -80.34 -9.12
CA LEU A 2 -12.33 -79.58 -8.69
C LEU A 2 -12.01 -78.54 -7.59
N VAL A 3 -11.21 -78.84 -6.58
CA VAL A 3 -10.84 -77.89 -5.52
C VAL A 3 -10.04 -76.73 -6.02
N VAL A 4 -9.06 -76.95 -6.92
CA VAL A 4 -8.28 -75.88 -7.54
C VAL A 4 -9.13 -74.95 -8.39
N PHE A 5 -10.11 -75.55 -9.15
CA PHE A 5 -11.05 -74.75 -9.93
C PHE A 5 -11.97 -73.92 -9.04
N SER A 6 -12.47 -74.48 -7.92
CA SER A 6 -13.30 -73.72 -6.98
C SER A 6 -12.56 -72.58 -6.34
N ILE A 7 -11.27 -72.75 -5.98
CA ILE A 7 -10.41 -71.67 -5.44
C ILE A 7 -10.23 -70.59 -6.48
N ALA A 8 -9.96 -70.95 -7.74
CA ALA A 8 -9.77 -69.94 -8.80
C ALA A 8 -11.06 -69.13 -9.05
N VAL A 9 -12.25 -69.79 -9.05
CA VAL A 9 -13.52 -69.09 -9.19
C VAL A 9 -13.78 -68.12 -8.02
N VAL A 10 -13.51 -68.54 -6.78
CA VAL A 10 -13.68 -67.67 -5.59
C VAL A 10 -12.72 -66.46 -5.68
N LEU A 11 -11.49 -66.64 -6.13
CA LEU A 11 -10.53 -65.53 -6.32
C LEU A 11 -11.02 -64.54 -7.39
N ILE A 12 -11.53 -65.04 -8.52
CA ILE A 12 -12.05 -64.18 -9.58
C ILE A 12 -13.27 -63.39 -9.12
N VAL A 13 -14.24 -64.06 -8.44
CA VAL A 13 -15.43 -63.39 -7.89
C VAL A 13 -15.04 -62.34 -6.84
N SER A 14 -14.06 -62.61 -5.96
CA SER A 14 -13.55 -61.67 -4.98
C SER A 14 -12.88 -60.45 -5.66
N LEU A 15 -12.13 -60.69 -6.72
CA LEU A 15 -11.48 -59.61 -7.50
C LEU A 15 -12.52 -58.73 -8.22
N MET A 16 -13.55 -59.38 -8.82
CA MET A 16 -14.65 -58.62 -9.46
C MET A 16 -15.47 -57.82 -8.43
N ALA A 17 -15.76 -58.40 -7.27
CA ALA A 17 -16.43 -57.68 -6.18
C ALA A 17 -15.58 -56.48 -5.67
N ARG A 18 -14.26 -56.66 -5.55
CA ARG A 18 -13.36 -55.58 -5.17
C ARG A 18 -13.28 -54.47 -6.23
N LEU A 19 -13.19 -54.84 -7.50
CA LEU A 19 -13.25 -53.90 -8.61
C LEU A 19 -14.56 -53.13 -8.64
N PHE A 20 -15.67 -53.81 -8.45
CA PHE A 20 -16.99 -53.18 -8.39
C PHE A 20 -17.07 -52.20 -7.22
N TYR A 21 -16.57 -52.58 -6.05
CA TYR A 21 -16.53 -51.71 -4.90
C TYR A 21 -15.71 -50.43 -5.20
N LEU A 22 -14.49 -50.55 -5.75
CA LEU A 22 -13.64 -49.41 -6.14
C LEU A 22 -14.29 -48.52 -7.20
N MET A 23 -15.00 -49.12 -8.20
CA MET A 23 -15.60 -48.36 -9.30
C MET A 23 -16.92 -47.68 -8.92
N VAL A 24 -17.64 -48.17 -7.91
CA VAL A 24 -18.96 -47.64 -7.55
C VAL A 24 -18.95 -46.88 -6.24
N PHE A 25 -18.32 -47.41 -5.21
CA PHE A 25 -18.33 -46.78 -3.86
C PHE A 25 -17.14 -45.86 -3.58
N ASP A 26 -15.97 -46.19 -4.11
CA ASP A 26 -14.77 -45.37 -3.93
C ASP A 26 -14.43 -44.55 -5.20
N ALA A 27 -15.27 -44.59 -6.23
CA ALA A 27 -15.03 -43.94 -7.51
C ALA A 27 -14.76 -42.44 -7.36
N GLU A 28 -15.55 -41.74 -6.56
CA GLU A 28 -15.42 -40.30 -6.31
C GLU A 28 -14.09 -39.95 -5.64
N HIS A 29 -13.68 -40.79 -4.68
CA HIS A 29 -12.39 -40.61 -4.00
C HIS A 29 -11.20 -40.78 -4.95
N TYR A 30 -11.21 -41.84 -5.79
CA TYR A 30 -10.12 -42.06 -6.75
C TYR A 30 -10.16 -41.10 -7.92
N GLN A 31 -11.35 -40.65 -8.37
CA GLN A 31 -11.47 -39.58 -9.36
C GLN A 31 -10.88 -38.27 -8.83
N LYS A 32 -11.15 -37.92 -7.56
CA LYS A 32 -10.57 -36.73 -6.94
C LYS A 32 -9.07 -36.84 -6.85
N LEU A 33 -8.52 -37.97 -6.39
CA LEU A 33 -7.06 -38.19 -6.35
C LEU A 33 -6.44 -38.15 -7.75
N ALA A 34 -7.07 -38.70 -8.76
CA ALA A 34 -6.59 -38.66 -10.15
C ALA A 34 -6.65 -37.23 -10.70
N LYS A 35 -7.69 -36.49 -10.38
CA LYS A 35 -7.85 -35.08 -10.75
C LYS A 35 -6.76 -34.23 -10.11
N ASP A 36 -6.53 -34.36 -8.82
CA ASP A 36 -5.46 -33.64 -8.08
C ASP A 36 -4.05 -33.98 -8.60
N LEU A 37 -3.84 -35.18 -9.16
CA LEU A 37 -2.58 -35.63 -9.74
C LEU A 37 -2.37 -35.14 -11.19
N HIS A 38 -3.44 -35.02 -11.95
CA HIS A 38 -3.39 -34.73 -13.40
C HIS A 38 -3.79 -33.31 -13.74
N GLU A 39 -4.46 -32.56 -12.86
CA GLU A 39 -4.79 -31.16 -13.07
C GLU A 39 -3.76 -30.25 -12.40
N ARG A 40 -3.20 -29.32 -13.16
CA ARG A 40 -2.35 -28.26 -12.67
C ARG A 40 -3.10 -26.93 -12.76
N GLU A 41 -3.28 -26.30 -11.63
CA GLU A 41 -3.87 -24.97 -11.56
C GLU A 41 -2.78 -23.91 -11.60
N ARG A 42 -2.85 -23.00 -12.60
CA ARG A 42 -2.02 -21.79 -12.69
C ARG A 42 -2.94 -20.57 -12.51
N LYS A 43 -2.55 -19.67 -11.61
CA LYS A 43 -3.29 -18.43 -11.40
C LYS A 43 -2.83 -17.38 -12.40
N ILE A 44 -3.79 -16.74 -13.07
CA ILE A 44 -3.58 -15.54 -13.88
C ILE A 44 -3.93 -14.35 -13.01
N LYS A 45 -2.97 -13.45 -12.77
CA LYS A 45 -3.23 -12.25 -11.98
C LYS A 45 -4.20 -11.32 -12.70
N ALA A 46 -5.16 -10.77 -11.97
CA ALA A 46 -6.03 -9.71 -12.46
C ALA A 46 -5.23 -8.39 -12.55
N ALA A 47 -5.56 -7.59 -13.56
CA ALA A 47 -5.11 -6.21 -13.62
C ALA A 47 -5.74 -5.44 -12.45
N ARG A 48 -4.92 -4.74 -11.67
CA ARG A 48 -5.39 -3.91 -10.55
C ARG A 48 -6.06 -2.65 -11.09
N GLY A 49 -7.15 -2.18 -10.48
CA GLY A 49 -7.82 -0.95 -10.88
C GLY A 49 -6.89 0.27 -10.83
N GLU A 50 -7.09 1.21 -11.71
CA GLU A 50 -6.33 2.47 -11.74
C GLU A 50 -6.76 3.40 -10.61
N ILE A 51 -5.81 4.24 -10.12
CA ILE A 51 -6.14 5.36 -9.24
C ILE A 51 -6.03 6.65 -10.08
N LEU A 52 -7.13 7.39 -10.11
CA LEU A 52 -7.29 8.60 -10.91
C LEU A 52 -7.47 9.81 -10.00
N ASP A 53 -6.95 10.95 -10.40
CA ASP A 53 -7.28 12.23 -9.78
C ASP A 53 -8.74 12.63 -10.05
N ARG A 54 -9.19 13.76 -9.53
CA ARG A 54 -10.55 14.27 -9.76
C ARG A 54 -10.87 14.56 -11.23
N ASN A 55 -9.86 14.82 -12.05
CA ASN A 55 -9.98 15.19 -13.46
C ASN A 55 -9.76 13.99 -14.41
N GLY A 56 -9.43 12.81 -13.86
CA GLY A 56 -9.16 11.60 -14.62
C GLY A 56 -7.68 11.41 -14.99
N VAL A 57 -6.77 12.19 -14.39
CA VAL A 57 -5.33 11.97 -14.55
C VAL A 57 -4.93 10.68 -13.82
N VAL A 58 -4.24 9.79 -14.52
CA VAL A 58 -3.82 8.48 -13.98
C VAL A 58 -2.65 8.66 -13.02
N LEU A 59 -2.88 8.40 -11.74
CA LEU A 59 -1.88 8.49 -10.67
C LEU A 59 -1.21 7.14 -10.39
N ALA A 60 -1.95 6.04 -10.57
CA ALA A 60 -1.43 4.68 -10.45
C ALA A 60 -2.07 3.79 -11.53
N ALA A 61 -1.25 3.03 -12.24
CA ALA A 61 -1.65 2.14 -13.33
C ALA A 61 -0.95 0.78 -13.22
N ASN A 62 -1.14 -0.06 -14.22
CA ASN A 62 -0.40 -1.32 -14.36
C ASN A 62 0.51 -1.25 -15.58
N LYS A 63 1.71 -1.82 -15.46
CA LYS A 63 2.59 -2.12 -16.57
C LYS A 63 2.55 -3.62 -16.81
N THR A 64 2.33 -4.04 -18.05
CA THR A 64 2.43 -5.45 -18.43
C THR A 64 3.89 -5.88 -18.34
N VAL A 65 4.12 -6.95 -17.63
CA VAL A 65 5.44 -7.58 -17.43
C VAL A 65 5.29 -9.08 -17.64
N CYS A 66 6.40 -9.81 -17.61
CA CYS A 66 6.40 -11.25 -17.70
C CYS A 66 7.03 -11.89 -16.46
N THR A 67 6.52 -13.07 -16.09
CA THR A 67 7.16 -13.97 -15.13
C THR A 67 7.74 -15.15 -15.90
N ILE A 68 9.04 -15.36 -15.75
CA ILE A 68 9.75 -16.47 -16.37
C ILE A 68 9.87 -17.59 -15.35
N SER A 69 9.39 -18.76 -15.74
CA SER A 69 9.42 -19.97 -14.90
C SER A 69 9.94 -21.16 -15.69
N VAL A 70 10.47 -22.16 -15.01
CA VAL A 70 10.92 -23.43 -15.63
C VAL A 70 10.23 -24.62 -15.00
N ILE A 71 9.92 -25.62 -15.81
CA ILE A 71 9.38 -26.89 -15.39
C ILE A 71 10.50 -27.92 -15.57
N HIS A 72 11.12 -28.34 -14.46
CA HIS A 72 12.28 -29.23 -14.45
C HIS A 72 12.09 -30.47 -15.33
N SER A 73 10.94 -31.14 -15.25
CA SER A 73 10.64 -32.37 -16.02
C SER A 73 10.53 -32.19 -17.52
N GLN A 74 10.39 -30.95 -18.01
CA GLN A 74 10.21 -30.62 -19.42
C GLN A 74 11.49 -30.02 -20.05
N VAL A 75 12.50 -29.63 -19.24
CA VAL A 75 13.75 -29.07 -19.74
C VAL A 75 14.62 -30.21 -20.33
N THR A 76 14.80 -30.20 -21.65
CA THR A 76 15.61 -31.22 -22.37
C THR A 76 17.10 -30.84 -22.44
N GLU A 77 17.42 -29.54 -22.58
CA GLU A 77 18.76 -28.99 -22.71
C GLU A 77 19.09 -27.96 -21.61
N PRO A 78 19.32 -28.38 -20.34
CA PRO A 78 19.43 -27.46 -19.20
C PRO A 78 20.56 -26.44 -19.31
N GLU A 79 21.69 -26.80 -19.88
CA GLU A 79 22.83 -25.88 -20.08
C GLU A 79 22.51 -24.79 -21.11
N LYS A 80 21.83 -25.14 -22.20
CA LYS A 80 21.40 -24.17 -23.23
C LYS A 80 20.36 -23.21 -22.66
N VAL A 81 19.38 -23.73 -21.92
CA VAL A 81 18.33 -22.92 -21.26
C VAL A 81 18.97 -21.98 -20.25
N ALA A 82 19.89 -22.46 -19.39
CA ALA A 82 20.57 -21.63 -18.40
C ALA A 82 21.34 -20.48 -19.07
N ARG A 83 22.10 -20.75 -20.13
CA ARG A 83 22.87 -19.73 -20.84
C ARG A 83 21.99 -18.66 -21.49
N ILE A 84 20.94 -19.07 -22.23
CA ILE A 84 20.04 -18.12 -22.89
C ILE A 84 19.29 -17.25 -21.86
N LEU A 85 18.76 -17.87 -20.81
CA LEU A 85 18.08 -17.11 -19.75
C LEU A 85 19.05 -16.19 -18.98
N ALA A 86 20.32 -16.58 -18.81
CA ALA A 86 21.33 -15.74 -18.17
C ALA A 86 21.61 -14.49 -19.00
N GLU A 87 21.74 -14.63 -20.32
CA GLU A 87 21.98 -13.53 -21.25
C GLU A 87 20.77 -12.57 -21.30
N GLU A 88 19.56 -13.09 -21.51
CA GLU A 88 18.35 -12.27 -21.66
C GLU A 88 17.89 -11.61 -20.36
N LEU A 89 18.13 -12.24 -19.21
CA LEU A 89 17.73 -11.74 -17.90
C LEU A 89 18.84 -11.00 -17.15
N GLU A 90 20.05 -10.92 -17.72
CA GLU A 90 21.23 -10.34 -17.05
C GLU A 90 21.47 -10.95 -15.65
N MET A 91 21.44 -12.28 -15.57
CA MET A 91 21.60 -13.04 -14.33
C MET A 91 22.79 -13.98 -14.43
N ASP A 92 23.30 -14.39 -13.26
CA ASP A 92 24.35 -15.40 -13.16
C ASP A 92 23.84 -16.77 -13.65
N GLU A 93 24.52 -17.34 -14.65
CA GLU A 93 24.17 -18.63 -15.24
C GLU A 93 24.14 -19.75 -14.20
N SER A 94 25.06 -19.73 -13.22
CA SER A 94 25.14 -20.75 -12.18
C SER A 94 23.88 -20.75 -11.28
N LYS A 95 23.34 -19.57 -10.97
CA LYS A 95 22.09 -19.44 -10.17
C LYS A 95 20.87 -19.94 -10.95
N ILE A 96 20.83 -19.70 -12.26
CA ILE A 96 19.75 -20.20 -13.09
C ILE A 96 19.85 -21.73 -13.23
N ALA A 97 21.05 -22.27 -13.45
CA ALA A 97 21.29 -23.71 -13.52
C ALA A 97 20.87 -24.41 -12.21
N GLU A 98 21.19 -23.83 -11.06
CA GLU A 98 20.73 -24.35 -9.75
C GLU A 98 19.20 -24.40 -9.67
N LYS A 99 18.50 -23.33 -10.12
CA LYS A 99 17.05 -23.28 -10.13
C LYS A 99 16.43 -24.29 -11.10
N ILE A 100 17.02 -24.48 -12.29
CA ILE A 100 16.57 -25.48 -13.27
C ILE A 100 16.68 -26.91 -12.72
N GLN A 101 17.71 -27.19 -11.89
CA GLN A 101 17.93 -28.52 -11.31
C GLN A 101 16.99 -28.84 -10.14
N LYS A 102 16.29 -27.87 -9.59
CA LYS A 102 15.32 -28.13 -8.52
C LYS A 102 14.16 -28.98 -9.04
N VAL A 103 13.97 -30.13 -8.41
CA VAL A 103 12.87 -31.05 -8.73
C VAL A 103 11.56 -30.50 -8.14
N THR A 104 11.04 -29.50 -8.80
CA THR A 104 9.76 -28.85 -8.48
C THR A 104 8.84 -28.90 -9.69
N SER A 105 7.54 -28.81 -9.45
CA SER A 105 6.57 -28.76 -10.55
C SER A 105 6.77 -27.54 -11.46
N MET A 106 7.19 -26.41 -10.88
CA MET A 106 7.54 -25.18 -11.59
C MET A 106 8.38 -24.30 -10.66
N GLU A 107 9.51 -23.80 -11.12
CA GLU A 107 10.40 -22.89 -10.39
C GLU A 107 10.41 -21.53 -11.08
N LYS A 108 10.15 -20.45 -10.33
CA LYS A 108 10.23 -19.09 -10.85
C LYS A 108 11.69 -18.66 -10.97
N ILE A 109 12.13 -18.32 -12.18
CA ILE A 109 13.48 -17.80 -12.45
C ILE A 109 13.51 -16.31 -12.12
N ARG A 110 12.63 -15.51 -12.75
CA ARG A 110 12.52 -14.05 -12.54
C ARG A 110 11.09 -13.57 -12.75
N THR A 111 10.65 -12.64 -11.90
CA THR A 111 9.39 -11.92 -12.02
C THR A 111 9.64 -10.48 -12.49
N ASN A 112 8.60 -9.78 -12.91
CA ASN A 112 8.66 -8.38 -13.36
C ASN A 112 9.65 -8.14 -14.52
N VAL A 113 9.78 -9.11 -15.43
CA VAL A 113 10.57 -9.00 -16.65
C VAL A 113 9.81 -8.12 -17.64
N GLU A 114 10.49 -7.18 -18.29
CA GLU A 114 9.89 -6.34 -19.33
C GLU A 114 9.30 -7.21 -20.45
N LYS A 115 8.14 -6.75 -20.99
CA LYS A 115 7.39 -7.53 -21.98
C LYS A 115 8.24 -7.89 -23.19
N GLU A 116 9.04 -6.96 -23.69
CA GLU A 116 9.90 -7.15 -24.85
C GLU A 116 10.94 -8.26 -24.62
N THR A 117 11.50 -8.35 -23.41
CA THR A 117 12.43 -9.44 -23.04
C THR A 117 11.68 -10.76 -22.89
N GLY A 118 10.47 -10.73 -22.30
CA GLY A 118 9.61 -11.91 -22.22
C GLY A 118 9.25 -12.46 -23.61
N ASP A 119 8.91 -11.59 -24.54
CA ASP A 119 8.58 -11.95 -25.92
C ASP A 119 9.80 -12.56 -26.64
N ARG A 120 11.01 -11.98 -26.48
CA ARG A 120 12.25 -12.59 -27.02
C ARG A 120 12.52 -13.99 -26.45
N ILE A 121 12.33 -14.17 -25.13
CA ILE A 121 12.51 -15.49 -24.49
C ILE A 121 11.48 -16.49 -25.05
N ARG A 122 10.26 -16.06 -25.32
CA ARG A 122 9.22 -16.90 -25.94
C ARG A 122 9.59 -17.32 -27.35
N ASP A 123 10.20 -16.42 -28.13
CA ASP A 123 10.62 -16.67 -29.51
C ASP A 123 11.74 -17.72 -29.63
N TYR A 124 12.53 -17.94 -28.56
CA TYR A 124 13.52 -19.03 -28.53
C TYR A 124 12.91 -20.43 -28.44
N ASP A 125 11.62 -20.56 -28.14
CA ASP A 125 10.86 -21.83 -28.03
C ASP A 125 11.61 -22.89 -27.21
N LEU A 126 12.02 -22.52 -25.99
CA LEU A 126 12.82 -23.37 -25.11
C LEU A 126 11.94 -24.37 -24.36
N ASP A 127 12.26 -25.67 -24.50
CA ASP A 127 11.56 -26.74 -23.79
C ASP A 127 11.57 -26.50 -22.28
N GLY A 128 10.39 -26.56 -21.66
CA GLY A 128 10.22 -26.42 -20.21
C GLY A 128 10.32 -24.98 -19.68
N VAL A 129 10.51 -23.99 -20.54
CA VAL A 129 10.45 -22.56 -20.17
C VAL A 129 9.04 -22.03 -20.39
N LYS A 130 8.47 -21.42 -19.38
CA LYS A 130 7.18 -20.74 -19.45
C LYS A 130 7.35 -19.24 -19.26
N VAL A 131 6.68 -18.48 -20.12
CA VAL A 131 6.64 -17.01 -20.10
C VAL A 131 5.20 -16.60 -19.89
N ASP A 132 4.84 -16.34 -18.65
CA ASP A 132 3.48 -15.94 -18.28
C ASP A 132 3.39 -14.40 -18.22
N GLU A 133 2.36 -13.83 -18.84
CA GLU A 133 2.07 -12.41 -18.68
C GLU A 133 1.64 -12.12 -17.24
N ASP A 134 2.11 -11.01 -16.69
CA ASP A 134 1.86 -10.54 -15.33
C ASP A 134 1.70 -9.02 -15.34
N PHE A 135 1.26 -8.47 -14.24
CA PHE A 135 1.09 -7.03 -14.06
C PHE A 135 1.96 -6.53 -12.90
N LYS A 136 2.71 -5.45 -13.16
CA LYS A 136 3.42 -4.70 -12.13
C LYS A 136 2.73 -3.37 -11.92
N ARG A 137 2.50 -2.98 -10.67
CA ARG A 137 1.99 -1.65 -10.35
C ARG A 137 2.99 -0.58 -10.78
N TYR A 138 2.50 0.49 -11.39
CA TYR A 138 3.31 1.57 -11.94
C TYR A 138 2.72 2.93 -11.57
N TYR A 139 3.58 3.84 -11.12
CA TYR A 139 3.24 5.19 -10.70
C TYR A 139 3.93 6.18 -11.64
N PRO A 140 3.17 6.79 -12.59
CA PRO A 140 3.74 7.67 -13.63
C PRO A 140 4.52 8.86 -13.07
N TYR A 141 4.08 9.37 -11.93
CA TYR A 141 4.65 10.54 -11.29
C TYR A 141 5.57 10.23 -10.12
N ARG A 142 6.04 9.00 -10.03
CA ARG A 142 7.07 8.51 -9.11
C ARG A 142 6.78 8.81 -7.62
N ASP A 143 7.11 10.03 -7.18
CA ASP A 143 7.08 10.50 -5.80
C ASP A 143 5.84 11.34 -5.46
N LEU A 144 5.05 11.73 -6.45
CA LEU A 144 3.87 12.55 -6.21
C LEU A 144 2.88 11.85 -5.28
N ALA A 145 2.58 12.49 -4.14
CA ALA A 145 1.62 11.98 -3.15
C ALA A 145 1.93 10.56 -2.67
N SER A 146 3.22 10.21 -2.50
CA SER A 146 3.66 8.83 -2.25
C SER A 146 3.00 8.21 -1.03
N ARG A 147 2.81 8.97 0.05
CA ARG A 147 2.20 8.49 1.30
C ARG A 147 0.68 8.44 1.26
N VAL A 148 0.07 9.11 0.28
CA VAL A 148 -1.38 9.05 0.03
C VAL A 148 -1.73 7.87 -0.85
N LEU A 149 -1.11 7.79 -2.03
CA LEU A 149 -1.33 6.68 -2.97
C LEU A 149 -0.93 5.35 -2.33
N GLY A 150 0.25 5.33 -1.74
CA GLY A 150 0.83 4.10 -1.25
C GLY A 150 1.36 3.23 -2.38
N PHE A 151 1.79 2.02 -2.06
CA PHE A 151 2.36 1.09 -3.02
C PHE A 151 1.92 -0.35 -2.76
N THR A 152 2.19 -1.21 -3.74
CA THR A 152 1.91 -2.65 -3.67
C THR A 152 3.19 -3.46 -3.44
N GLY A 153 3.06 -4.58 -2.75
CA GLY A 153 4.11 -5.58 -2.61
C GLY A 153 4.30 -6.43 -3.89
N GLY A 154 5.21 -7.40 -3.82
CA GLY A 154 5.53 -8.30 -4.93
C GLY A 154 4.35 -9.13 -5.44
N ASP A 155 3.38 -9.42 -4.58
CA ASP A 155 2.16 -10.16 -4.92
C ASP A 155 1.01 -9.24 -5.38
N ASN A 156 1.29 -7.98 -5.70
CA ASN A 156 0.32 -6.95 -6.10
C ASN A 156 -0.70 -6.61 -4.99
N GLN A 157 -0.40 -6.92 -3.73
CA GLN A 157 -1.19 -6.56 -2.56
C GLN A 157 -0.82 -5.15 -2.10
N GLY A 158 -1.81 -4.33 -1.76
CA GLY A 158 -1.57 -2.99 -1.19
C GLY A 158 -0.89 -3.06 0.18
N ILE A 159 0.12 -2.22 0.39
CA ILE A 159 0.92 -2.18 1.63
C ILE A 159 0.58 -0.97 2.49
N ILE A 160 0.53 0.23 1.90
CA ILE A 160 0.18 1.47 2.59
C ILE A 160 -0.79 2.31 1.75
N GLY A 161 -1.29 3.42 2.31
CA GLY A 161 -2.07 4.43 1.60
C GLY A 161 -3.39 3.93 1.04
N LEU A 162 -3.82 4.50 -0.07
CA LEU A 162 -5.05 4.10 -0.78
C LEU A 162 -4.97 2.69 -1.34
N GLU A 163 -3.76 2.23 -1.71
CA GLU A 163 -3.56 0.88 -2.20
C GLU A 163 -4.00 -0.18 -1.20
N VAL A 164 -3.69 -0.02 0.09
CA VAL A 164 -4.15 -0.94 1.13
C VAL A 164 -5.58 -0.65 1.57
N LYS A 165 -5.97 0.63 1.66
CA LYS A 165 -7.31 1.02 2.11
C LYS A 165 -8.40 0.48 1.20
N TYR A 166 -8.16 0.52 -0.10
CA TYR A 166 -9.10 0.08 -1.15
C TYR A 166 -8.68 -1.25 -1.80
N GLU A 167 -7.90 -2.08 -1.08
CA GLU A 167 -7.40 -3.38 -1.57
C GLU A 167 -8.51 -4.22 -2.21
N GLU A 168 -9.62 -4.44 -1.50
CA GLU A 168 -10.73 -5.28 -1.96
C GLU A 168 -11.40 -4.77 -3.24
N TYR A 169 -11.35 -3.45 -3.47
CA TYR A 169 -11.91 -2.82 -4.66
C TYR A 169 -10.93 -2.81 -5.84
N LEU A 170 -9.65 -2.58 -5.53
CA LEU A 170 -8.59 -2.40 -6.54
C LEU A 170 -8.04 -3.72 -7.08
N LYS A 171 -7.95 -4.79 -6.25
CA LYS A 171 -7.20 -6.02 -6.60
C LYS A 171 -7.80 -6.85 -7.74
N GLY A 172 -9.11 -6.75 -8.01
CA GLY A 172 -9.80 -7.61 -8.96
C GLY A 172 -9.93 -9.07 -8.49
N ILE A 173 -10.27 -9.94 -9.41
CA ILE A 173 -10.42 -11.39 -9.18
C ILE A 173 -9.49 -12.13 -10.13
N ASN A 174 -8.54 -12.88 -9.58
CA ASN A 174 -7.60 -13.64 -10.37
C ASN A 174 -8.32 -14.73 -11.19
N GLY A 175 -7.84 -14.94 -12.41
CA GLY A 175 -8.22 -16.04 -13.25
C GLY A 175 -7.43 -17.31 -12.93
N THR A 176 -7.81 -18.41 -13.56
CA THR A 176 -7.18 -19.72 -13.38
C THR A 176 -7.07 -20.42 -14.73
N ILE A 177 -5.93 -21.05 -15.00
CA ILE A 177 -5.73 -21.98 -16.09
C ILE A 177 -5.59 -23.36 -15.46
N LEU A 178 -6.47 -24.27 -15.88
CA LEU A 178 -6.40 -25.69 -15.54
C LEU A 178 -5.79 -26.43 -16.73
N THR A 179 -4.60 -26.97 -16.55
CA THR A 179 -3.93 -27.83 -17.55
C THR A 179 -3.93 -29.26 -17.08
N VAL A 180 -4.14 -30.20 -18.00
CA VAL A 180 -4.05 -31.64 -17.71
C VAL A 180 -2.64 -32.12 -17.97
N THR A 181 -2.03 -32.78 -16.98
CA THR A 181 -0.67 -33.31 -17.04
C THR A 181 -0.69 -34.85 -16.98
N ASP A 182 0.34 -35.49 -17.55
CA ASP A 182 0.58 -36.91 -17.34
C ASP A 182 1.08 -37.20 -15.92
N ALA A 183 1.29 -38.49 -15.59
CA ALA A 183 1.81 -38.91 -14.29
C ALA A 183 3.25 -38.42 -13.99
N ARG A 184 3.95 -37.83 -14.96
CA ARG A 184 5.26 -37.20 -14.82
C ARG A 184 5.18 -35.68 -14.70
N GLY A 185 3.95 -35.11 -14.77
CA GLY A 185 3.72 -33.67 -14.71
C GLY A 185 3.95 -32.94 -16.03
N ILE A 186 4.00 -33.67 -17.16
CA ILE A 186 4.14 -33.09 -18.51
C ILE A 186 2.74 -32.76 -19.02
N GLU A 187 2.56 -31.53 -19.52
CA GLU A 187 1.28 -31.10 -20.13
C GLU A 187 0.92 -31.99 -21.33
N LEU A 188 -0.31 -32.45 -21.38
CA LEU A 188 -0.79 -33.28 -22.47
C LEU A 188 -1.15 -32.40 -23.66
N GLU A 189 -0.42 -32.56 -24.78
CA GLU A 189 -0.73 -31.89 -26.04
C GLU A 189 -2.13 -32.26 -26.56
N GLY A 190 -2.90 -31.23 -26.95
CA GLY A 190 -4.23 -31.41 -27.55
C GLY A 190 -5.38 -31.62 -26.57
N VAL A 191 -5.16 -31.58 -25.27
CA VAL A 191 -6.22 -31.47 -24.27
C VAL A 191 -6.57 -29.99 -24.08
N ALA A 192 -7.88 -29.66 -24.17
CA ALA A 192 -8.33 -28.29 -24.01
C ALA A 192 -7.99 -27.78 -22.61
N GLU A 193 -7.30 -26.65 -22.54
CA GLU A 193 -7.12 -25.90 -21.30
C GLU A 193 -8.46 -25.33 -20.87
N ASP A 194 -8.87 -25.57 -19.64
CA ASP A 194 -10.01 -24.85 -19.06
C ASP A 194 -9.52 -23.55 -18.45
N ARG A 195 -9.95 -22.43 -19.02
CA ARG A 195 -9.46 -21.09 -18.67
C ARG A 195 -10.57 -20.24 -18.11
N ILE A 196 -10.39 -19.82 -16.87
CA ILE A 196 -11.24 -18.81 -16.23
C ILE A 196 -10.50 -17.48 -16.34
N GLU A 197 -11.05 -16.56 -17.11
CA GLU A 197 -10.44 -15.24 -17.31
C GLU A 197 -10.45 -14.42 -16.02
N PRO A 198 -9.38 -13.63 -15.75
CA PRO A 198 -9.35 -12.73 -14.61
C PRO A 198 -10.31 -11.56 -14.81
N VAL A 199 -10.88 -11.07 -13.72
CA VAL A 199 -11.71 -9.86 -13.71
C VAL A 199 -10.89 -8.72 -13.13
N ALA A 200 -10.65 -7.67 -13.91
CA ALA A 200 -9.89 -6.50 -13.48
C ALA A 200 -10.56 -5.81 -12.28
N GLY A 201 -9.74 -5.19 -11.43
CA GLY A 201 -10.22 -4.38 -10.31
C GLY A 201 -10.92 -3.10 -10.74
N GLY A 202 -11.71 -2.53 -9.85
CA GLY A 202 -12.41 -1.26 -10.07
C GLY A 202 -11.45 -0.07 -10.03
N ASN A 203 -11.65 0.92 -10.92
CA ASN A 203 -10.88 2.16 -10.91
C ASN A 203 -11.34 3.08 -9.78
N LEU A 204 -10.40 3.65 -9.03
CA LEU A 204 -10.67 4.58 -7.94
C LEU A 204 -10.41 6.01 -8.38
N ARG A 205 -11.44 6.88 -8.33
CA ARG A 205 -11.28 8.32 -8.54
C ARG A 205 -11.31 9.02 -7.20
N ILE A 206 -10.27 9.84 -6.92
CA ILE A 206 -10.10 10.55 -5.66
C ILE A 206 -10.34 12.05 -5.81
N SER A 207 -10.53 12.77 -4.70
CA SER A 207 -10.76 14.22 -4.68
C SER A 207 -9.51 15.05 -4.97
N MET A 208 -8.31 14.46 -4.84
CA MET A 208 -7.04 15.12 -5.12
C MET A 208 -6.99 15.65 -6.56
N ASP A 209 -6.41 16.84 -6.74
CA ASP A 209 -6.13 17.45 -8.02
C ASP A 209 -4.63 17.38 -8.30
N TYR A 210 -4.24 16.75 -9.41
CA TYR A 210 -2.84 16.58 -9.79
C TYR A 210 -2.06 17.89 -9.83
N ASN A 211 -2.65 18.95 -10.42
CA ASN A 211 -1.96 20.23 -10.56
C ASN A 211 -1.78 20.90 -9.19
N ILE A 212 -2.82 20.90 -8.36
CA ILE A 212 -2.78 21.46 -7.01
C ILE A 212 -1.76 20.69 -6.15
N GLN A 213 -1.79 19.36 -6.20
CA GLN A 213 -0.82 18.49 -5.49
C GLN A 213 0.62 18.82 -5.91
N SER A 214 0.88 18.93 -7.21
CA SER A 214 2.21 19.24 -7.73
C SER A 214 2.69 20.63 -7.31
N PHE A 215 1.83 21.65 -7.34
CA PHE A 215 2.16 22.98 -6.84
C PHE A 215 2.48 23.00 -5.35
N CYS A 216 1.65 22.31 -4.55
CA CYS A 216 1.87 22.21 -3.11
C CYS A 216 3.18 21.48 -2.79
N GLN A 217 3.49 20.41 -3.53
CA GLN A 217 4.73 19.67 -3.36
C GLN A 217 5.95 20.53 -3.67
N GLN A 218 5.99 21.19 -4.83
CA GLN A 218 7.08 22.09 -5.21
C GLN A 218 7.27 23.23 -4.20
N ALA A 219 6.18 23.80 -3.68
CA ALA A 219 6.23 24.84 -2.66
C ALA A 219 6.80 24.29 -1.33
N ALA A 220 6.40 23.08 -0.94
CA ALA A 220 6.88 22.42 0.27
C ALA A 220 8.38 22.06 0.15
N GLU A 221 8.81 21.52 -0.99
CA GLU A 221 10.22 21.23 -1.29
C GLU A 221 11.10 22.47 -1.19
N LYS A 222 10.63 23.59 -1.77
CA LYS A 222 11.31 24.88 -1.65
C LYS A 222 11.44 25.36 -0.20
N VAL A 223 10.39 25.23 0.60
CA VAL A 223 10.42 25.57 2.04
C VAL A 223 11.37 24.63 2.79
N LEU A 224 11.35 23.33 2.50
CA LEU A 224 12.25 22.35 3.09
C LEU A 224 13.71 22.77 2.92
N GLU A 225 14.08 23.12 1.67
CA GLU A 225 15.43 23.54 1.32
C GLU A 225 15.79 24.92 1.93
N GLU A 226 14.97 25.96 1.71
CA GLU A 226 15.26 27.32 2.16
C GLU A 226 15.30 27.47 3.68
N LYS A 227 14.51 26.66 4.41
CA LYS A 227 14.44 26.69 5.87
C LYS A 227 15.29 25.62 6.54
N GLN A 228 15.90 24.73 5.76
CA GLN A 228 16.62 23.57 6.28
C GLN A 228 15.78 22.79 7.31
N ALA A 229 14.50 22.59 6.96
CA ALA A 229 13.55 21.85 7.79
C ALA A 229 13.75 20.34 7.62
N ASP A 230 13.42 19.57 8.65
CA ASP A 230 13.49 18.11 8.58
C ASP A 230 12.35 17.52 7.72
N SER A 231 11.17 18.14 7.79
CA SER A 231 9.98 17.79 6.99
C SER A 231 9.08 19.01 6.79
N VAL A 232 8.24 18.97 5.75
CA VAL A 232 7.17 19.94 5.53
C VAL A 232 5.92 19.19 5.08
N SER A 233 4.83 19.40 5.82
CA SER A 233 3.53 18.81 5.51
C SER A 233 2.54 19.89 5.06
N VAL A 234 1.80 19.64 3.97
CA VAL A 234 0.77 20.55 3.44
C VAL A 234 -0.53 19.78 3.21
N LEU A 235 -1.60 20.24 3.84
CA LEU A 235 -2.95 19.76 3.61
C LEU A 235 -3.80 20.89 3.04
N LEU A 236 -4.32 20.69 1.84
CA LEU A 236 -5.25 21.63 1.20
C LEU A 236 -6.64 21.00 1.07
N MET A 237 -7.63 21.62 1.66
CA MET A 237 -8.99 21.12 1.71
C MET A 237 -9.99 22.19 1.24
N ASN A 238 -11.03 21.75 0.54
CA ASN A 238 -12.18 22.59 0.25
C ASN A 238 -13.09 22.65 1.49
N PRO A 239 -13.22 23.82 2.18
CA PRO A 239 -13.98 23.91 3.42
C PRO A 239 -15.51 23.79 3.23
N GLN A 240 -16.01 23.86 1.99
CA GLN A 240 -17.43 23.76 1.70
C GLN A 240 -17.96 22.33 1.71
N ASN A 241 -17.11 21.37 1.36
CA ASN A 241 -17.51 19.96 1.20
C ASN A 241 -16.54 18.95 1.84
N GLY A 242 -15.40 19.41 2.38
CA GLY A 242 -14.40 18.57 3.03
C GLY A 242 -13.48 17.80 2.07
N GLU A 243 -13.58 18.02 0.75
CA GLU A 243 -12.67 17.36 -0.21
C GLU A 243 -11.23 17.78 0.01
N ILE A 244 -10.34 16.79 0.13
CA ILE A 244 -8.90 17.01 0.18
C ILE A 244 -8.39 17.13 -1.25
N LEU A 245 -7.88 18.32 -1.60
CA LEU A 245 -7.39 18.64 -2.94
C LEU A 245 -5.89 18.37 -3.07
N ALA A 246 -5.14 18.47 -1.99
CA ALA A 246 -3.73 18.10 -1.91
C ALA A 246 -3.37 17.64 -0.49
N MET A 247 -2.45 16.68 -0.41
CA MET A 247 -1.84 16.21 0.84
C MET A 247 -0.39 15.86 0.54
N VAL A 248 0.53 16.64 1.07
CA VAL A 248 1.97 16.58 0.78
C VAL A 248 2.74 16.31 2.06
N ASN A 249 3.77 15.51 1.96
CA ASN A 249 4.71 15.22 3.04
C ASN A 249 6.13 15.13 2.47
N VAL A 250 6.85 16.24 2.39
CA VAL A 250 8.22 16.19 1.87
C VAL A 250 9.25 16.00 3.01
N PRO A 251 10.29 15.19 2.74
CA PRO A 251 10.69 14.57 1.48
C PRO A 251 9.82 13.36 1.12
N GLU A 252 9.29 13.32 -0.08
CA GLU A 252 8.53 12.19 -0.61
C GLU A 252 9.49 11.06 -1.04
N PHE A 253 8.96 9.87 -1.37
CA PHE A 253 9.75 8.73 -1.84
C PHE A 253 9.21 8.18 -3.16
N ASN A 254 10.07 7.49 -3.94
CA ASN A 254 9.68 6.93 -5.22
C ASN A 254 8.82 5.67 -5.05
N LEU A 255 7.56 5.75 -5.45
CA LEU A 255 6.59 4.64 -5.39
C LEU A 255 6.96 3.43 -6.26
N ASN A 256 7.80 3.61 -7.30
CA ASN A 256 8.25 2.50 -8.13
C ASN A 256 9.43 1.72 -7.51
N THR A 257 10.12 2.33 -6.51
CA THR A 257 11.20 1.72 -5.72
C THR A 257 11.00 1.99 -4.22
N PRO A 258 9.88 1.55 -3.61
CA PRO A 258 9.44 2.00 -2.29
C PRO A 258 10.30 1.48 -1.13
N TYR A 259 11.19 0.53 -1.39
CA TYR A 259 12.14 -0.02 -0.41
C TYR A 259 13.52 0.64 -0.45
N GLU A 260 13.73 1.63 -1.33
CA GLU A 260 14.91 2.47 -1.35
C GLU A 260 14.67 3.70 -0.48
N LEU A 261 15.57 3.96 0.46
CA LEU A 261 15.47 5.13 1.33
C LEU A 261 15.64 6.41 0.52
N ASN A 262 14.82 7.41 0.79
CA ASN A 262 14.86 8.74 0.15
C ASN A 262 15.87 9.71 0.83
N THR A 263 16.61 9.25 1.83
CA THR A 263 17.64 10.01 2.54
C THR A 263 18.99 9.35 2.34
N GLU A 264 20.07 10.15 2.44
CA GLU A 264 21.43 9.60 2.38
C GLU A 264 21.63 8.53 3.45
N VAL A 265 22.09 7.38 3.00
CA VAL A 265 22.42 6.25 3.90
C VAL A 265 23.77 6.54 4.53
N ALA A 266 23.90 6.31 5.84
CA ALA A 266 25.18 6.36 6.53
C ALA A 266 26.21 5.44 5.82
N GLU A 267 27.50 5.75 5.92
CA GLU A 267 28.60 5.01 5.28
C GLU A 267 28.65 3.52 5.68
N GLU A 268 28.02 3.13 6.79
CA GLU A 268 27.92 1.74 7.24
C GLU A 268 26.61 1.08 6.79
N PRO A 269 26.65 -0.20 6.40
CA PRO A 269 25.43 -0.94 6.04
C PRO A 269 24.50 -1.06 7.26
N LEU A 270 23.24 -0.67 7.07
CA LEU A 270 22.21 -0.77 8.09
C LEU A 270 21.88 -2.25 8.38
N SER A 271 21.58 -2.56 9.63
CA SER A 271 20.94 -3.85 9.95
C SER A 271 19.51 -3.91 9.37
N ASP A 272 18.99 -5.12 9.17
CA ASP A 272 17.62 -5.31 8.65
C ASP A 272 16.57 -4.61 9.52
N VAL A 273 16.77 -4.59 10.84
CA VAL A 273 15.86 -3.92 11.79
C VAL A 273 15.89 -2.41 11.60
N GLU A 274 17.08 -1.81 11.53
CA GLU A 274 17.25 -0.36 11.33
C GLU A 274 16.71 0.08 9.96
N LEU A 275 16.95 -0.72 8.92
CA LEU A 275 16.40 -0.47 7.59
C LEU A 275 14.86 -0.46 7.64
N GLN A 276 14.25 -1.46 8.28
CA GLN A 276 12.80 -1.55 8.41
C GLN A 276 12.21 -0.38 9.21
N GLU A 277 12.86 0.06 10.27
CA GLU A 277 12.44 1.23 11.06
C GLU A 277 12.50 2.52 10.23
N ARG A 278 13.56 2.72 9.44
CA ARG A 278 13.69 3.88 8.54
C ARG A 278 12.65 3.86 7.43
N LEU A 279 12.39 2.69 6.82
CA LEU A 279 11.33 2.52 5.83
C LEU A 279 9.96 2.83 6.42
N ASN A 280 9.63 2.31 7.59
CA ASN A 280 8.36 2.58 8.26
C ASN A 280 8.19 4.08 8.56
N ARG A 281 9.27 4.78 8.92
CA ARG A 281 9.27 6.23 9.12
C ARG A 281 9.06 6.98 7.79
N MET A 282 9.76 6.57 6.73
CA MET A 282 9.63 7.15 5.39
C MET A 282 8.21 7.01 4.83
N TRP A 283 7.55 5.90 5.09
CA TRP A 283 6.19 5.62 4.61
C TRP A 283 5.10 6.31 5.42
N ARG A 284 5.43 6.88 6.59
CA ARG A 284 4.47 7.50 7.51
C ARG A 284 3.90 8.78 6.91
N ASN A 285 2.56 8.91 6.92
CA ASN A 285 1.87 10.11 6.47
C ASN A 285 1.66 11.06 7.65
N GLU A 286 2.53 12.05 7.78
CA GLU A 286 2.52 13.01 8.90
C GLU A 286 1.21 13.81 9.00
N CYS A 287 0.55 14.08 7.85
CA CYS A 287 -0.72 14.82 7.85
C CYS A 287 -1.83 14.13 8.63
N ILE A 288 -1.77 12.81 8.82
CA ILE A 288 -2.83 12.01 9.46
C ILE A 288 -2.33 11.10 10.59
N ASN A 289 -1.06 10.66 10.54
CA ASN A 289 -0.54 9.71 11.54
C ASN A 289 0.09 10.40 12.76
N ASP A 290 0.34 11.70 12.69
CA ASP A 290 1.02 12.46 13.75
C ASP A 290 0.09 13.46 14.40
N THR A 291 0.30 13.64 15.70
CA THR A 291 -0.31 14.70 16.49
C THR A 291 0.75 15.74 16.83
N TYR A 292 0.34 17.00 16.94
CA TYR A 292 1.24 18.08 17.29
C TYR A 292 0.55 19.12 18.18
N GLU A 293 1.32 19.91 18.90
CA GLU A 293 0.81 21.03 19.67
C GLU A 293 0.51 22.21 18.73
N PRO A 294 -0.76 22.58 18.50
CA PRO A 294 -1.15 23.55 17.48
C PRO A 294 -0.72 24.98 17.79
N GLY A 295 -0.33 25.26 19.03
CA GLY A 295 0.11 26.57 19.46
C GLY A 295 -0.94 27.66 19.24
N SER A 296 -0.52 28.79 18.68
CA SER A 296 -1.38 29.96 18.52
C SER A 296 -2.53 29.80 17.54
N THR A 297 -2.50 28.82 16.65
CA THR A 297 -3.65 28.53 15.76
C THR A 297 -4.88 28.07 16.55
N PHE A 298 -4.67 27.42 17.69
CA PHE A 298 -5.74 27.01 18.61
C PHE A 298 -6.49 28.18 19.26
N LYS A 299 -5.93 29.39 19.25
CA LYS A 299 -6.56 30.61 19.79
C LYS A 299 -7.85 30.98 19.05
N ILE A 300 -8.02 30.51 17.81
CA ILE A 300 -9.27 30.67 17.04
C ILE A 300 -10.43 30.02 17.80
N ILE A 301 -10.25 28.80 18.30
CA ILE A 301 -11.27 28.07 19.05
C ILE A 301 -11.58 28.76 20.37
N THR A 302 -10.52 29.19 21.10
CA THR A 302 -10.66 29.94 22.36
C THR A 302 -11.42 31.24 22.13
N SER A 303 -11.12 32.01 21.08
CA SER A 303 -11.82 33.25 20.74
C SER A 303 -13.27 33.01 20.41
N SER A 304 -13.54 32.00 19.56
CA SER A 304 -14.89 31.66 19.15
C SER A 304 -15.77 31.29 20.35
N ALA A 305 -15.26 30.40 21.21
CA ALA A 305 -15.96 29.99 22.42
C ALA A 305 -16.26 31.18 23.38
N CYS A 306 -15.24 32.03 23.61
CA CYS A 306 -15.38 33.17 24.52
C CYS A 306 -16.36 34.24 23.99
N LEU A 307 -16.41 34.47 22.68
CA LEU A 307 -17.35 35.39 22.05
C LEU A 307 -18.77 34.83 22.07
N GLU A 308 -18.95 33.55 21.73
CA GLU A 308 -20.28 32.91 21.73
C GLU A 308 -20.91 32.88 23.11
N GLU A 309 -20.10 32.58 24.14
CA GLU A 309 -20.56 32.60 25.54
C GLU A 309 -20.67 34.02 26.14
N GLY A 310 -20.30 35.05 25.39
CA GLY A 310 -20.39 36.45 25.84
C GLY A 310 -19.46 36.77 27.02
N VAL A 311 -18.43 35.95 27.30
CA VAL A 311 -17.44 36.20 28.37
C VAL A 311 -16.40 37.24 28.00
N VAL A 312 -16.36 37.62 26.73
CA VAL A 312 -15.55 38.70 26.19
C VAL A 312 -16.27 39.41 25.06
N SER A 313 -16.04 40.71 24.92
CA SER A 313 -16.49 41.55 23.81
C SER A 313 -15.31 42.09 23.03
N LEU A 314 -15.54 42.53 21.80
CA LEU A 314 -14.48 43.08 20.95
C LEU A 314 -13.81 44.36 21.53
N SER A 315 -14.54 45.07 22.38
CA SER A 315 -14.09 46.30 23.04
C SER A 315 -13.42 46.07 24.40
N ASP A 316 -13.46 44.86 24.94
CA ASP A 316 -12.81 44.56 26.21
C ASP A 316 -11.32 44.86 26.16
N THR A 317 -10.78 45.38 27.26
CA THR A 317 -9.38 45.72 27.36
C THR A 317 -8.66 44.84 28.36
N PHE A 318 -7.40 44.55 28.03
CA PHE A 318 -6.54 43.66 28.77
C PHE A 318 -5.16 44.30 28.97
N SER A 319 -4.42 43.82 29.97
CA SER A 319 -3.04 44.24 30.22
C SER A 319 -2.05 43.11 30.02
N CYS A 320 -1.08 43.29 29.16
CA CYS A 320 0.00 42.33 28.92
C CYS A 320 1.34 42.88 29.45
N PRO A 321 1.75 42.49 30.65
CA PRO A 321 3.10 42.83 31.17
C PRO A 321 4.21 41.93 30.66
N GLY A 322 3.97 41.12 29.63
CA GLY A 322 4.93 40.16 29.07
C GLY A 322 4.81 38.74 29.64
N TYR A 323 3.95 38.52 30.61
CA TYR A 323 3.67 37.22 31.18
C TYR A 323 2.34 37.20 31.95
N ARG A 324 1.83 35.99 32.23
CA ARG A 324 0.74 35.75 33.17
C ARG A 324 1.13 34.61 34.11
N VAL A 325 0.77 34.72 35.36
CA VAL A 325 0.95 33.65 36.35
C VAL A 325 -0.41 32.91 36.47
N VAL A 326 -0.39 31.63 36.24
CA VAL A 326 -1.56 30.72 36.42
C VAL A 326 -1.11 29.68 37.42
N GLU A 327 -1.77 29.68 38.59
CA GLU A 327 -1.35 28.88 39.74
C GLU A 327 0.14 29.13 40.09
N ASP A 328 1.00 28.12 39.89
CA ASP A 328 2.44 28.18 40.18
C ASP A 328 3.30 28.42 38.92
N ARG A 329 2.67 28.54 37.74
CA ARG A 329 3.36 28.63 36.45
C ARG A 329 3.36 30.03 35.88
N ARG A 330 4.56 30.53 35.52
CA ARG A 330 4.71 31.76 34.77
C ARG A 330 4.77 31.52 33.28
N ILE A 331 3.68 31.86 32.58
CA ILE A 331 3.53 31.69 31.13
C ILE A 331 3.93 33.02 30.47
N ARG A 332 4.92 33.00 29.61
CA ARG A 332 5.46 34.18 28.93
C ARG A 332 4.68 34.52 27.66
N CYS A 333 4.58 35.82 27.37
CA CYS A 333 4.24 36.30 26.05
C CYS A 333 5.44 36.17 25.10
N HIS A 334 5.21 36.05 23.81
CA HIS A 334 6.31 36.07 22.83
C HIS A 334 7.04 37.45 22.79
N LYS A 335 6.33 38.53 23.08
CA LYS A 335 6.92 39.86 23.22
C LYS A 335 7.48 40.06 24.62
N VAL A 336 8.81 40.10 24.70
CA VAL A 336 9.53 40.41 25.95
C VAL A 336 9.19 41.85 26.38
N GLY A 337 8.74 42.03 27.61
CA GLY A 337 8.24 43.33 28.10
C GLY A 337 6.75 43.60 27.90
N GLY A 338 6.06 42.72 27.14
CA GLY A 338 4.60 42.77 26.96
C GLY A 338 4.13 43.76 25.90
N HIS A 339 2.80 43.72 25.67
CA HIS A 339 2.13 44.57 24.71
C HIS A 339 1.52 45.83 25.38
N GLY A 340 1.51 45.88 26.73
CA GLY A 340 0.87 46.93 27.48
C GLY A 340 -0.65 46.76 27.53
N GLN A 341 -1.36 47.87 27.45
CA GLN A 341 -2.82 47.87 27.36
C GLN A 341 -3.25 47.60 25.92
N GLU A 342 -4.11 46.65 25.71
CA GLU A 342 -4.62 46.25 24.40
C GLU A 342 -6.11 45.81 24.47
N THR A 343 -6.85 46.05 23.38
CA THR A 343 -8.18 45.54 23.24
C THR A 343 -8.14 44.05 22.91
N PHE A 344 -9.27 43.36 23.01
CA PHE A 344 -9.36 41.95 22.61
C PHE A 344 -8.94 41.76 21.14
N ILE A 345 -9.38 42.65 20.25
CA ILE A 345 -8.96 42.60 18.83
C ILE A 345 -7.45 42.71 18.69
N GLN A 346 -6.83 43.64 19.42
CA GLN A 346 -5.34 43.77 19.40
C GLN A 346 -4.68 42.53 20.01
N GLY A 347 -5.27 41.93 21.04
CA GLY A 347 -4.79 40.68 21.63
C GLY A 347 -4.80 39.53 20.63
N ILE A 348 -5.81 39.44 19.74
CA ILE A 348 -5.88 38.49 18.64
C ILE A 348 -4.77 38.81 17.61
N GLN A 349 -4.71 40.06 17.12
CA GLN A 349 -3.72 40.51 16.13
C GLN A 349 -2.29 40.28 16.58
N ASN A 350 -2.02 40.57 17.86
CA ASN A 350 -0.72 40.39 18.49
C ASN A 350 -0.47 38.93 18.96
N SER A 351 -1.45 38.05 18.82
CA SER A 351 -1.36 36.68 19.39
C SER A 351 -0.91 36.66 20.86
N CYS A 352 -1.45 37.57 21.66
CA CYS A 352 -0.98 37.84 23.03
C CYS A 352 -1.37 36.71 24.00
N ASN A 353 -0.38 35.99 24.54
CA ASN A 353 -0.64 34.88 25.46
C ASN A 353 -1.39 35.32 26.73
N PRO A 354 -1.03 36.41 27.46
CA PRO A 354 -1.76 36.87 28.62
C PRO A 354 -3.26 37.10 28.35
N VAL A 355 -3.62 37.73 27.23
CA VAL A 355 -5.02 37.95 26.85
C VAL A 355 -5.77 36.64 26.72
N PHE A 356 -5.18 35.67 25.99
CA PHE A 356 -5.81 34.38 25.78
C PHE A 356 -5.91 33.52 27.04
N ILE A 357 -4.96 33.66 27.97
CA ILE A 357 -5.05 33.04 29.29
C ILE A 357 -6.21 33.62 30.06
N ASP A 358 -6.32 34.95 30.08
CA ASP A 358 -7.39 35.63 30.84
C ASP A 358 -8.78 35.26 30.32
N ILE A 359 -9.01 35.27 29.01
CA ILE A 359 -10.31 34.90 28.44
C ILE A 359 -10.60 33.40 28.61
N GLY A 360 -9.61 32.53 28.48
CA GLY A 360 -9.76 31.10 28.73
C GLY A 360 -10.15 30.79 30.19
N LEU A 361 -9.54 31.49 31.14
CA LEU A 361 -9.91 31.36 32.56
C LEU A 361 -11.32 31.89 32.86
N ARG A 362 -11.78 32.95 32.16
CA ARG A 362 -13.19 33.43 32.27
C ARG A 362 -14.18 32.41 31.71
N LEU A 363 -13.83 31.75 30.62
CA LEU A 363 -14.67 30.70 30.00
C LEU A 363 -14.82 29.48 30.92
N GLY A 364 -13.71 29.08 31.54
CA GLY A 364 -13.63 27.92 32.41
C GLY A 364 -13.45 26.59 31.62
N ALA A 365 -12.96 25.57 32.33
CA ALA A 365 -12.54 24.30 31.72
C ALA A 365 -13.71 23.53 31.09
N ASP A 366 -14.86 23.44 31.77
CA ASP A 366 -15.99 22.64 31.32
C ASP A 366 -16.54 23.15 29.98
N ARG A 367 -16.78 24.48 29.89
CA ARG A 367 -17.26 25.08 28.64
C ARG A 367 -16.22 25.02 27.54
N PHE A 368 -14.93 25.23 27.86
CA PHE A 368 -13.86 25.08 26.90
C PHE A 368 -13.82 23.68 26.30
N TYR A 369 -14.01 22.65 27.13
CA TYR A 369 -14.05 21.26 26.68
C TYR A 369 -15.27 20.96 25.80
N GLU A 370 -16.44 21.55 26.08
CA GLU A 370 -17.63 21.42 25.23
C GLU A 370 -17.39 21.99 23.83
N TYR A 371 -16.75 23.17 23.71
CA TYR A 371 -16.36 23.74 22.41
C TYR A 371 -15.31 22.92 21.71
N PHE A 372 -14.33 22.40 22.44
CA PHE A 372 -13.33 21.48 21.88
C PHE A 372 -14.00 20.27 21.21
N LYS A 373 -15.02 19.72 21.86
CA LYS A 373 -15.82 18.62 21.30
C LYS A 373 -16.67 19.07 20.10
N GLN A 374 -17.32 20.24 20.17
CA GLN A 374 -18.16 20.78 19.09
C GLN A 374 -17.35 21.05 17.80
N PHE A 375 -16.09 21.48 17.93
CA PHE A 375 -15.17 21.62 16.81
C PHE A 375 -14.68 20.28 16.26
N GLY A 376 -15.14 19.14 16.80
CA GLY A 376 -14.80 17.81 16.30
C GLY A 376 -13.40 17.32 16.67
N LEU A 377 -12.71 17.99 17.61
CA LEU A 377 -11.30 17.70 17.91
C LEU A 377 -11.07 16.44 18.76
N LEU A 378 -12.14 15.81 19.28
CA LEU A 378 -12.06 14.59 20.09
C LEU A 378 -12.28 13.31 19.29
N GLY A 379 -12.72 13.41 18.04
CA GLY A 379 -13.02 12.27 17.17
C GLY A 379 -12.07 12.13 16.00
N LEU A 380 -12.12 10.97 15.37
CA LEU A 380 -11.47 10.76 14.08
C LEU A 380 -12.27 11.49 12.99
N THR A 381 -11.56 12.02 11.97
CA THR A 381 -12.21 12.64 10.81
C THR A 381 -12.76 11.60 9.85
N ASN A 382 -12.32 10.34 9.98
CA ASN A 382 -12.60 9.22 9.08
C ASN A 382 -12.12 9.49 7.64
N VAL A 383 -10.99 10.17 7.51
CA VAL A 383 -10.33 10.30 6.22
C VAL A 383 -10.06 8.90 5.63
N ASP A 384 -10.22 8.77 4.31
CA ASP A 384 -10.11 7.48 3.61
C ASP A 384 -8.66 6.96 3.49
N LEU A 385 -7.90 7.07 4.57
CA LEU A 385 -6.51 6.62 4.68
C LEU A 385 -6.33 5.83 5.98
N PRO A 386 -5.41 4.86 6.01
CA PRO A 386 -5.14 4.09 7.22
C PRO A 386 -4.29 4.87 8.22
N GLY A 387 -4.52 4.61 9.51
CA GLY A 387 -3.64 5.07 10.58
C GLY A 387 -3.87 6.50 11.04
N GLU A 388 -5.09 7.06 10.89
CA GLU A 388 -5.43 8.36 11.46
C GLU A 388 -5.19 8.38 12.97
N ALA A 389 -4.40 9.34 13.46
CA ALA A 389 -4.12 9.50 14.87
C ALA A 389 -5.32 10.11 15.59
N GLY A 390 -5.68 9.55 16.73
CA GLY A 390 -6.69 10.12 17.59
C GLY A 390 -6.14 11.27 18.43
N THR A 391 -7.01 12.21 18.81
CA THR A 391 -6.70 13.22 19.83
C THR A 391 -6.58 12.54 21.21
N ILE A 392 -5.65 12.98 22.03
CA ILE A 392 -5.38 12.43 23.36
C ILE A 392 -6.46 12.88 24.35
#